data_e2cf8ba72976b508f7922cfac3cd6e6c
#
_entry.id   e2cf8ba72976b508f7922cfac3cd6e6c
#
_cell.length_a   1.000
_cell.length_b   1.000
_cell.length_c   1.000
_cell.angle_alpha   90.00
_cell.angle_beta   90.00
_cell.angle_gamma   90.00
#
_symmetry.space_group_name_H-M   'P 1'
#
loop_
_entity.id
_entity.type
_entity.pdbx_description
1 polymer ?
#
loop_
_entity_poly.entity_id
_entity_poly.type
_entity_poly.pdbx_seq_one_letter_code
_entity_poly.pdbx_strand_id
1 'polypeptide(L)'
;MARFDLTDFEWGLIQPLLPDKPRGVARVDDRRVLNGIFWVLRTGSPWRDLPERYGPPTTIYNRFNRWAKAGVWVRVFETLSERSPDSLLLIDSSIIRAHQQAAAKKGGRITPSVVLVAD
;
A
#
# COMPACT_ATOMS: atom_id res chain seq x y z
N MET A 1 8.65 15.76 8.73
CA MET A 1 8.15 14.56 8.03
C MET A 1 9.21 13.47 8.04
N ALA A 2 8.80 12.26 8.31
CA ALA A 2 9.75 11.16 8.36
C ALA A 2 10.18 10.79 6.94
N ARG A 3 11.38 10.23 6.85
CA ARG A 3 12.04 9.97 5.58
C ARG A 3 11.20 9.12 4.60
N PHE A 4 10.48 8.13 5.12
CA PHE A 4 9.73 7.22 4.27
C PHE A 4 8.25 7.55 4.18
N ASP A 5 7.84 8.67 4.76
CA ASP A 5 6.44 9.07 4.70
C ASP A 5 6.09 9.54 3.29
N LEU A 6 4.80 9.42 2.98
CA LEU A 6 4.30 9.88 1.69
C LEU A 6 4.42 11.40 1.59
N THR A 7 4.78 11.86 0.41
CA THR A 7 4.71 13.29 0.13
C THR A 7 3.25 13.69 -0.04
N ASP A 8 3.00 15.00 -0.01
CA ASP A 8 1.65 15.50 -0.25
C ASP A 8 1.16 15.11 -1.64
N PHE A 9 2.05 15.10 -2.61
CA PHE A 9 1.69 14.70 -3.96
C PHE A 9 1.25 13.24 -4.01
N GLU A 10 2.04 12.35 -3.39
CA GLU A 10 1.69 10.94 -3.34
C GLU A 10 0.37 10.70 -2.62
N TRP A 11 0.18 11.40 -1.51
CA TRP A 11 -1.07 11.27 -0.76
C TRP A 11 -2.26 11.72 -1.60
N GLY A 12 -2.11 12.81 -2.33
CA GLY A 12 -3.17 13.30 -3.21
C GLY A 12 -3.56 12.32 -4.31
N LEU A 13 -2.59 11.52 -4.78
CA LEU A 13 -2.88 10.51 -5.78
C LEU A 13 -3.61 9.30 -5.19
N ILE A 14 -3.28 8.95 -3.97
CA ILE A 14 -3.78 7.72 -3.36
C ILE A 14 -5.11 7.91 -2.66
N GLN A 15 -5.29 9.06 -2.01
CA GLN A 15 -6.47 9.29 -1.19
C GLN A 15 -7.79 8.99 -1.91
N PRO A 16 -7.99 9.42 -3.16
CA PRO A 16 -9.27 9.15 -3.84
C PRO A 16 -9.53 7.68 -4.11
N LEU A 17 -8.48 6.86 -4.02
CA LEU A 17 -8.61 5.43 -4.30
C LEU A 17 -9.04 4.62 -3.09
N LEU A 18 -9.00 5.23 -1.91
CA LEU A 18 -9.32 4.52 -0.68
C LEU A 18 -10.82 4.39 -0.51
N PRO A 19 -11.29 3.26 0.06
CA PRO A 19 -12.72 3.07 0.29
C PRO A 19 -13.27 4.07 1.30
N ASP A 20 -14.54 4.36 1.20
CA ASP A 20 -15.21 5.21 2.16
C ASP A 20 -15.19 4.58 3.55
N LYS A 21 -15.19 5.43 4.56
CA LYS A 21 -15.25 4.95 5.93
C LYS A 21 -16.62 4.37 6.23
N PRO A 22 -16.68 3.33 7.04
CA PRO A 22 -17.95 2.84 7.53
C PRO A 22 -18.68 3.95 8.29
N ARG A 23 -19.99 3.97 8.12
CA ARG A 23 -20.77 5.02 8.75
C ARG A 23 -20.71 4.90 10.27
N GLY A 24 -20.54 6.04 10.93
CA GLY A 24 -20.58 6.10 12.37
C GLY A 24 -19.36 5.58 13.09
N VAL A 25 -18.34 5.16 12.35
CA VAL A 25 -17.14 4.61 12.96
C VAL A 25 -15.98 5.58 12.76
N ALA A 26 -15.40 6.01 13.86
CA ALA A 26 -14.18 6.78 13.81
C ALA A 26 -13.05 5.81 13.49
N ARG A 27 -12.15 6.20 12.60
CA ARG A 27 -11.02 5.35 12.34
C ARG A 27 -9.74 6.16 12.32
N VAL A 28 -8.65 5.43 12.45
CA VAL A 28 -7.33 6.02 12.41
C VAL A 28 -7.15 6.78 11.11
N ASP A 29 -6.42 7.88 11.19
CA ASP A 29 -6.08 8.68 10.04
C ASP A 29 -5.50 7.80 8.93
N ASP A 30 -6.16 7.79 7.78
CA ASP A 30 -5.75 6.95 6.67
C ASP A 30 -4.36 7.29 6.18
N ARG A 31 -3.99 8.56 6.21
CA ARG A 31 -2.64 8.95 5.78
C ARG A 31 -1.58 8.38 6.71
N ARG A 32 -1.85 8.39 8.01
CA ARG A 32 -0.92 7.82 8.99
C ARG A 32 -0.77 6.32 8.77
N VAL A 33 -1.88 5.63 8.51
CA VAL A 33 -1.84 4.21 8.22
C VAL A 33 -1.03 3.93 6.96
N LEU A 34 -1.27 4.71 5.91
CA LEU A 34 -0.53 4.56 4.67
C LEU A 34 0.95 4.83 4.86
N ASN A 35 1.30 5.84 5.64
CA ASN A 35 2.71 6.09 5.92
C ASN A 35 3.37 4.88 6.56
N GLY A 36 2.66 4.23 7.48
CA GLY A 36 3.19 3.01 8.10
C GLY A 36 3.33 1.88 7.11
N ILE A 37 2.34 1.67 6.26
CA ILE A 37 2.40 0.65 5.24
C ILE A 37 3.57 0.90 4.29
N PHE A 38 3.72 2.13 3.82
CA PHE A 38 4.81 2.44 2.90
C PHE A 38 6.17 2.35 3.57
N TRP A 39 6.23 2.60 4.88
CA TRP A 39 7.48 2.37 5.60
C TRP A 39 7.92 0.91 5.46
N VAL A 40 6.98 -0.02 5.63
CA VAL A 40 7.29 -1.44 5.45
C VAL A 40 7.65 -1.74 4.01
N LEU A 41 6.87 -1.21 3.06
CA LEU A 41 7.10 -1.48 1.64
C LEU A 41 8.44 -0.96 1.17
N ARG A 42 8.87 0.16 1.71
CA ARG A 42 10.10 0.80 1.25
C ARG A 42 11.35 0.31 1.97
N THR A 43 11.20 -0.12 3.22
CA THR A 43 12.34 -0.62 3.98
C THR A 43 12.52 -2.13 3.86
N GLY A 44 11.44 -2.84 3.53
CA GLY A 44 11.48 -4.29 3.53
C GLY A 44 11.49 -4.91 4.91
N SER A 45 11.25 -4.10 5.94
CA SER A 45 11.28 -4.60 7.32
C SER A 45 10.03 -5.39 7.66
N PRO A 46 10.11 -6.29 8.65
CA PRO A 46 8.92 -6.99 9.11
C PRO A 46 7.91 -6.02 9.73
N TRP A 47 6.65 -6.39 9.68
CA TRP A 47 5.60 -5.55 10.26
C TRP A 47 5.83 -5.26 11.74
N ARG A 48 6.38 -6.23 12.48
CA ARG A 48 6.61 -6.06 13.91
C ARG A 48 7.63 -4.96 14.22
N ASP A 49 8.44 -4.58 13.23
CA ASP A 49 9.46 -3.55 13.42
C ASP A 49 8.92 -2.15 13.12
N LEU A 50 7.64 -2.04 12.79
CA LEU A 50 7.03 -0.76 12.47
C LEU A 50 7.16 0.23 13.62
N PRO A 51 7.65 1.45 13.37
CA PRO A 51 7.75 2.45 14.43
C PRO A 51 6.41 2.77 15.06
N GLU A 52 6.43 3.04 16.35
CA GLU A 52 5.22 3.28 17.13
C GLU A 52 4.43 4.49 16.64
N ARG A 53 5.12 5.44 16.01
CA ARG A 53 4.45 6.66 15.55
C ARG A 53 3.36 6.39 14.53
N TYR A 54 3.40 5.23 13.87
CA TYR A 54 2.37 4.87 12.89
C TYR A 54 1.20 4.13 13.52
N GLY A 55 1.36 3.67 14.76
CA GLY A 55 0.33 2.92 15.45
C GLY A 55 0.72 1.46 15.62
N PRO A 56 -0.15 0.67 16.25
CA PRO A 56 0.17 -0.74 16.48
C PRO A 56 0.35 -1.49 15.16
N PRO A 57 1.40 -2.32 15.05
CA PRO A 57 1.66 -3.05 13.81
C PRO A 57 0.47 -3.89 13.35
N THR A 58 -0.25 -4.50 14.27
CA THR A 58 -1.39 -5.32 13.92
C THR A 58 -2.48 -4.51 13.22
N THR A 59 -2.73 -3.31 13.71
CA THR A 59 -3.73 -2.43 13.09
C THR A 59 -3.34 -2.08 11.67
N ILE A 60 -2.07 -1.73 11.46
CA ILE A 60 -1.58 -1.33 10.14
C ILE A 60 -1.61 -2.52 9.18
N TYR A 61 -1.16 -3.67 9.66
CA TYR A 61 -1.15 -4.89 8.86
C TYR A 61 -2.57 -5.31 8.45
N ASN A 62 -3.52 -5.24 9.38
CA ASN A 62 -4.89 -5.59 9.07
C ASN A 62 -5.49 -4.66 8.03
N ARG A 63 -5.17 -3.38 8.10
CA ARG A 63 -5.66 -2.43 7.11
C ARG A 63 -5.04 -2.73 5.75
N PHE A 64 -3.76 -3.05 5.72
CA PHE A 64 -3.10 -3.43 4.48
C PHE A 64 -3.81 -4.62 3.83
N ASN A 65 -4.11 -5.65 4.61
CA ASN A 65 -4.79 -6.83 4.10
C ASN A 65 -6.22 -6.53 3.63
N ARG A 66 -6.93 -5.69 4.39
CA ARG A 66 -8.29 -5.34 4.00
C ARG A 66 -8.30 -4.61 2.66
N TRP A 67 -7.37 -3.69 2.48
CA TRP A 67 -7.29 -2.97 1.22
C TRP A 67 -6.82 -3.87 0.09
N ALA A 68 -5.99 -4.86 0.39
CA ALA A 68 -5.59 -5.83 -0.61
C ALA A 68 -6.80 -6.61 -1.14
N LYS A 69 -7.64 -7.06 -0.23
CA LYS A 69 -8.83 -7.81 -0.63
C LYS A 69 -9.82 -6.96 -1.42
N ALA A 70 -9.83 -5.68 -1.15
CA ALA A 70 -10.73 -4.76 -1.86
C ALA A 70 -10.16 -4.29 -3.20
N GLY A 71 -8.96 -4.74 -3.57
CA GLY A 71 -8.35 -4.36 -4.84
C GLY A 71 -7.73 -2.98 -4.83
N VAL A 72 -7.60 -2.37 -3.67
CA VAL A 72 -7.07 -1.02 -3.56
C VAL A 72 -5.62 -0.96 -4.02
N TRP A 73 -4.81 -1.95 -3.65
CA TRP A 73 -3.39 -1.90 -3.95
C TRP A 73 -3.10 -2.00 -5.43
N VAL A 74 -3.91 -2.75 -6.18
CA VAL A 74 -3.75 -2.79 -7.62
C VAL A 74 -3.91 -1.39 -8.20
N ARG A 75 -4.95 -0.69 -7.77
CA ARG A 75 -5.20 0.66 -8.26
C ARG A 75 -4.13 1.64 -7.81
N VAL A 76 -3.66 1.50 -6.58
CA VAL A 76 -2.59 2.36 -6.07
C VAL A 76 -1.33 2.20 -6.91
N PHE A 77 -0.92 0.96 -7.14
CA PHE A 77 0.30 0.71 -7.89
C PHE A 77 0.16 1.16 -9.35
N GLU A 78 -1.00 0.96 -9.95
CA GLU A 78 -1.22 1.44 -11.30
C GLU A 78 -1.15 2.95 -11.37
N THR A 79 -1.77 3.63 -10.42
CA THR A 79 -1.76 5.09 -10.41
C THR A 79 -0.34 5.62 -10.20
N LEU A 80 0.41 5.03 -9.28
CA LEU A 80 1.77 5.46 -9.06
C LEU A 80 2.65 5.19 -10.28
N SER A 81 2.41 4.07 -10.95
CA SER A 81 3.16 3.76 -12.15
C SER A 81 2.97 4.83 -13.23
N GLU A 82 1.76 5.35 -13.33
CA GLU A 82 1.45 6.35 -14.35
C GLU A 82 1.82 7.77 -13.95
N ARG A 83 1.60 8.10 -12.68
CA ARG A 83 1.68 9.48 -12.24
C ARG A 83 2.90 9.78 -11.38
N SER A 84 3.52 8.77 -10.79
CA SER A 84 4.65 8.95 -9.91
C SER A 84 5.51 7.70 -9.90
N PRO A 85 6.10 7.35 -11.05
CA PRO A 85 6.86 6.09 -11.13
C PRO A 85 8.03 6.02 -10.13
N ASP A 86 8.60 7.16 -9.76
CA ASP A 86 9.68 7.14 -8.78
C ASP A 86 9.20 6.61 -7.43
N SER A 87 7.94 6.81 -7.12
CA SER A 87 7.39 6.30 -5.87
C SER A 87 7.42 4.78 -5.83
N LEU A 88 7.17 4.14 -6.97
CA LEU A 88 7.23 2.69 -7.06
C LEU A 88 8.64 2.16 -6.99
N LEU A 89 9.60 2.89 -7.53
CA LEU A 89 10.99 2.45 -7.51
C LEU A 89 11.54 2.33 -6.10
N LEU A 90 10.95 3.03 -5.15
CA LEU A 90 11.37 2.95 -3.76
C LEU A 90 10.82 1.74 -3.04
N ILE A 91 9.84 1.06 -3.63
CA ILE A 91 9.22 -0.10 -3.00
C ILE A 91 10.01 -1.36 -3.36
N ASP A 92 10.21 -2.21 -2.36
CA ASP A 92 10.89 -3.49 -2.58
C ASP A 92 10.08 -4.33 -3.58
N SER A 93 10.72 -4.68 -4.68
CA SER A 93 10.03 -5.41 -5.74
C SER A 93 9.54 -6.79 -5.31
N SER A 94 10.21 -7.41 -4.35
CA SER A 94 9.74 -8.71 -3.87
C SER A 94 8.39 -8.58 -3.16
N ILE A 95 8.14 -7.46 -2.51
CA ILE A 95 6.86 -7.23 -1.85
C ILE A 95 5.76 -7.05 -2.89
N ILE A 96 6.03 -6.30 -3.94
CA ILE A 96 5.06 -6.12 -5.02
C ILE A 96 4.75 -7.47 -5.67
N ARG A 97 5.78 -8.25 -5.94
CA ARG A 97 5.60 -9.56 -6.56
C ARG A 97 4.77 -10.49 -5.70
N ALA A 98 5.05 -10.51 -4.39
CA ALA A 98 4.29 -11.36 -3.49
C ALA A 98 2.82 -10.96 -3.45
N HIS A 99 2.55 -9.68 -3.48
CA HIS A 99 1.18 -9.18 -3.49
C HIS A 99 0.45 -9.63 -4.76
N GLN A 100 1.12 -9.57 -5.89
CA GLN A 100 0.52 -9.98 -7.15
C GLN A 100 0.23 -11.47 -7.16
N GLN A 101 1.13 -12.27 -6.63
CA GLN A 101 0.93 -13.70 -6.54
C GLN A 101 -0.25 -14.06 -5.65
N ALA A 102 -0.39 -13.35 -4.54
CA ALA A 102 -1.51 -13.59 -3.65
C ALA A 102 -2.84 -13.27 -4.34
N ALA A 103 -2.88 -12.21 -5.10
CA ALA A 103 -4.08 -11.85 -5.84
C ALA A 103 -4.44 -12.93 -6.86
N ALA A 104 -3.44 -13.47 -7.53
CA ALA A 104 -3.65 -14.54 -8.52
C ALA A 104 -4.22 -15.79 -7.86
N LYS A 105 -3.68 -16.15 -6.71
CA LYS A 105 -4.11 -17.37 -6.02
C LYS A 105 -5.55 -17.29 -5.56
N LYS A 106 -6.04 -16.09 -5.34
CA LYS A 106 -7.43 -15.93 -4.91
C LYS A 106 -8.40 -15.94 -6.08
N GLY A 107 -7.93 -16.35 -7.24
CA GLY A 107 -8.79 -16.39 -8.40
C GLY A 107 -8.92 -15.06 -9.08
N GLY A 108 -8.22 -14.09 -8.58
CA GLY A 108 -8.19 -12.80 -9.22
C GLY A 108 -7.46 -12.89 -10.53
N ARG A 109 -7.83 -12.04 -11.44
CA ARG A 109 -7.17 -12.01 -12.70
C ARG A 109 -5.92 -11.15 -12.60
N ILE A 110 -4.82 -11.68 -13.11
CA ILE A 110 -3.62 -10.88 -13.19
C ILE A 110 -3.62 -10.23 -14.55
N THR A 111 -3.58 -8.91 -14.54
CA THR A 111 -3.47 -8.20 -15.80
C THR A 111 -2.05 -8.29 -16.30
N PRO A 112 -1.85 -8.21 -17.60
CA PRO A 112 -0.50 -8.24 -18.13
C PRO A 112 0.40 -7.14 -17.58
N SER A 113 -0.17 -6.00 -17.28
CA SER A 113 0.62 -4.91 -16.72
C SER A 113 1.21 -5.28 -15.38
N VAL A 114 0.51 -6.10 -14.63
CA VAL A 114 1.01 -6.56 -13.35
C VAL A 114 2.20 -7.47 -13.55
N VAL A 115 2.13 -8.29 -14.58
CA VAL A 115 3.18 -9.24 -14.85
C VAL A 115 4.47 -8.55 -15.24
N LEU A 116 4.39 -7.41 -15.85
CA LEU A 116 5.57 -6.71 -16.30
C LEU A 116 6.53 -6.38 -15.19
N VAL A 117 6.01 -6.27 -13.99
CA VAL A 117 6.87 -5.96 -12.85
C VAL A 117 7.87 -7.07 -12.62
N ALA A 118 7.56 -8.27 -13.04
CA ALA A 118 8.44 -9.40 -12.82
C ALA A 118 9.71 -9.32 -13.65
N ASP A 119 9.69 -8.56 -14.68
CA ASP A 119 10.89 -8.41 -15.48
C ASP A 119 11.88 -7.48 -14.85
#